data_29c092512da31dc94380ae2492e33571
#
_entry.id   29c092512da31dc94380ae2492e33571
#
_cell.length_a   1.000
_cell.length_b   1.000
_cell.length_c   1.000
_cell.angle_alpha   90.00
_cell.angle_beta   90.00
_cell.angle_gamma   90.00
#
_symmetry.space_group_name_H-M   'P 1'
#
loop_
_entity.id
_entity.type
_entity.pdbx_description
1 polymer ?
#
loop_
_entity_poly.entity_id
_entity_poly.type
_entity_poly.pdbx_seq_one_letter_code
_entity_poly.pdbx_strand_id
1 'polypeptide(L)'
;MSGNVGIVIVSHSADVARGTADMVRQMVGEEVAVAFCGGDPGGGLGTDVEAIMHAIDKAWSEKGVAILVDLGGAETNSEMAIELQPPERQGKIVVCNAPIVEGAVMAATEASGGATLLDVKRTAEELSPS
;
A
#
# COMPACT_ATOMS: atom_id res chain seq x y z
N MET A 1 3.85 10.09 -15.53
CA MET A 1 3.11 8.89 -15.23
C MET A 1 4.06 7.76 -14.88
N SER A 2 3.77 7.05 -13.84
CA SER A 2 4.67 6.02 -13.36
C SER A 2 4.28 4.64 -13.86
N GLY A 3 5.25 3.87 -14.38
CA GLY A 3 5.06 2.45 -14.67
C GLY A 3 5.57 1.56 -13.54
N ASN A 4 6.02 2.17 -12.46
CA ASN A 4 6.58 1.43 -11.33
C ASN A 4 5.48 0.83 -10.46
N VAL A 5 5.85 -0.11 -9.59
CA VAL A 5 4.92 -0.67 -8.62
C VAL A 5 4.29 0.46 -7.81
N GLY A 6 2.97 0.43 -7.67
CA GLY A 6 2.26 1.41 -6.86
C GLY A 6 2.24 1.02 -5.40
N ILE A 7 2.08 2.01 -4.52
CA ILE A 7 2.09 1.79 -3.08
C ILE A 7 0.76 2.25 -2.50
N VAL A 8 0.13 1.38 -1.71
CA VAL A 8 -1.11 1.70 -0.98
C VAL A 8 -0.83 1.57 0.51
N ILE A 9 -1.23 2.57 1.26
CA ILE A 9 -1.02 2.61 2.71
C ILE A 9 -2.37 2.55 3.38
N VAL A 10 -2.59 1.55 4.21
CA VAL A 10 -3.88 1.32 4.89
C VAL A 10 -3.65 1.32 6.39
N SER A 11 -4.24 2.27 7.08
CA SER A 11 -4.12 2.37 8.53
C SER A 11 -5.51 2.46 9.14
N HIS A 12 -5.64 2.08 10.41
CA HIS A 12 -6.87 2.29 11.15
C HIS A 12 -7.10 3.78 11.40
N SER A 13 -6.05 4.60 11.31
CA SER A 13 -6.14 6.04 11.50
C SER A 13 -5.96 6.75 10.17
N ALA A 14 -6.92 7.62 9.82
CA ALA A 14 -6.81 8.40 8.59
C ALA A 14 -5.57 9.30 8.63
N ASP A 15 -5.25 9.84 9.81
CA ASP A 15 -4.10 10.74 9.93
C ASP A 15 -2.77 10.00 9.78
N VAL A 16 -2.68 8.78 10.30
CA VAL A 16 -1.47 7.98 10.14
C VAL A 16 -1.27 7.64 8.67
N ALA A 17 -2.34 7.25 7.98
CA ALA A 17 -2.25 6.90 6.56
C ALA A 17 -1.82 8.11 5.74
N ARG A 18 -2.44 9.26 5.98
CA ARG A 18 -2.13 10.47 5.24
C ARG A 18 -0.70 10.94 5.49
N GLY A 19 -0.29 10.97 6.76
CA GLY A 19 1.06 11.42 7.10
C GLY A 19 2.13 10.52 6.52
N THR A 20 1.89 9.22 6.54
CA THR A 20 2.83 8.27 5.93
C THR A 20 2.92 8.50 4.42
N ALA A 21 1.77 8.66 3.76
CA ALA A 21 1.76 8.90 2.32
C ALA A 21 2.48 10.21 1.97
N ASP A 22 2.26 11.26 2.77
CA ASP A 22 2.91 12.53 2.52
C ASP A 22 4.43 12.41 2.63
N MET A 23 4.89 11.70 3.66
CA MET A 23 6.32 11.48 3.84
C MET A 23 6.92 10.71 2.66
N VAL A 24 6.24 9.65 2.24
CA VAL A 24 6.72 8.84 1.12
C VAL A 24 6.79 9.68 -0.15
N ARG A 25 5.73 10.47 -0.42
CA ARG A 25 5.71 11.28 -1.64
C ARG A 25 6.83 12.31 -1.66
N GLN A 26 7.18 12.86 -0.52
CA GLN A 26 8.27 13.83 -0.47
C GLN A 26 9.62 13.16 -0.75
N MET A 27 9.73 11.88 -0.47
CA MET A 27 10.99 11.17 -0.67
C MET A 27 11.15 10.62 -2.08
N VAL A 28 10.07 10.14 -2.71
CA VAL A 28 10.17 9.52 -4.03
C VAL A 28 9.57 10.36 -5.16
N GLY A 29 8.86 11.44 -4.83
CA GLY A 29 8.28 12.30 -5.85
C GLY A 29 7.21 11.58 -6.64
N GLU A 30 7.17 11.87 -7.94
CA GLU A 30 6.14 11.30 -8.81
C GLU A 30 6.57 10.01 -9.49
N GLU A 31 7.72 9.48 -9.11
CA GLU A 31 8.20 8.22 -9.68
C GLU A 31 7.34 7.03 -9.28
N VAL A 32 6.59 7.15 -8.18
CA VAL A 32 5.76 6.07 -7.66
C VAL A 32 4.39 6.63 -7.34
N ALA A 33 3.35 5.94 -7.79
CA ALA A 33 1.99 6.31 -7.42
C ALA A 33 1.74 5.84 -5.98
N VAL A 34 1.34 6.76 -5.11
CA VAL A 34 1.10 6.48 -3.71
C VAL A 34 -0.34 6.85 -3.38
N ALA A 35 -1.11 5.92 -2.85
CA ALA A 35 -2.47 6.18 -2.39
C ALA A 35 -2.60 5.71 -0.96
N PHE A 36 -3.57 6.24 -0.25
CA PHE A 36 -3.75 5.88 1.16
C PHE A 36 -5.22 5.88 1.52
N CYS A 37 -5.54 5.17 2.59
CA CYS A 37 -6.85 5.24 3.21
C CYS A 37 -6.73 4.84 4.67
N GLY A 38 -7.68 5.31 5.48
CA GLY A 38 -7.67 4.98 6.90
C GLY A 38 -8.89 5.56 7.58
N GLY A 39 -9.20 4.98 8.74
CA GLY A 39 -10.37 5.37 9.50
C GLY A 39 -11.61 4.68 8.97
N ASP A 40 -12.67 4.64 9.79
CA ASP A 40 -13.94 4.10 9.31
C ASP A 40 -14.74 5.21 8.64
N PRO A 41 -15.82 4.87 7.90
CA PRO A 41 -16.61 5.90 7.22
C PRO A 41 -17.21 6.94 8.16
N GLY A 42 -17.37 6.61 9.42
CA GLY A 42 -17.90 7.55 10.40
C GLY A 42 -16.87 8.46 11.02
N GLY A 43 -15.60 8.33 10.65
CA GLY A 43 -14.53 9.21 11.13
C GLY A 43 -13.73 8.68 12.29
N GLY A 44 -14.07 7.49 12.81
CA GLY A 44 -13.32 6.88 13.88
C GLY A 44 -12.21 5.99 13.37
N LEU A 45 -11.66 5.19 14.27
CA LEU A 45 -10.62 4.22 13.89
C LEU A 45 -11.26 3.05 13.16
N GLY A 46 -10.54 2.51 12.18
CA GLY A 46 -11.00 1.36 11.43
C GLY A 46 -10.52 1.39 10.00
N THR A 47 -10.96 0.41 9.21
CA THR A 47 -10.64 0.33 7.80
C THR A 47 -11.93 0.03 7.03
N ASP A 48 -11.88 0.28 5.71
CA ASP A 48 -13.06 0.12 4.87
C ASP A 48 -12.63 -0.49 3.54
N VAL A 49 -13.24 -1.63 3.20
CA VAL A 49 -12.86 -2.39 2.00
C VAL A 49 -13.02 -1.55 0.74
N GLU A 50 -14.12 -0.77 0.62
CA GLU A 50 -14.31 0.04 -0.57
C GLU A 50 -13.24 1.13 -0.70
N ALA A 51 -12.86 1.74 0.42
CA ALA A 51 -11.79 2.74 0.39
C ALA A 51 -10.47 2.12 -0.05
N ILE A 52 -10.21 0.89 0.38
CA ILE A 52 -9.00 0.19 -0.04
C ILE A 52 -9.04 -0.08 -1.53
N MET A 53 -10.20 -0.49 -2.06
CA MET A 53 -10.34 -0.73 -3.49
C MET A 53 -10.08 0.53 -4.30
N HIS A 54 -10.59 1.68 -3.83
CA HIS A 54 -10.33 2.95 -4.47
C HIS A 54 -8.85 3.31 -4.46
N ALA A 55 -8.17 3.04 -3.34
CA ALA A 55 -6.75 3.31 -3.23
C ALA A 55 -5.95 2.43 -4.20
N ILE A 56 -6.34 1.16 -4.33
CA ILE A 56 -5.71 0.26 -5.29
C ILE A 56 -5.86 0.81 -6.71
N ASP A 57 -7.06 1.28 -7.05
CA ASP A 57 -7.27 1.86 -8.38
C ASP A 57 -6.38 3.07 -8.62
N LYS A 58 -6.23 3.93 -7.63
CA LYS A 58 -5.42 5.14 -7.78
C LYS A 58 -3.94 4.82 -7.93
N ALA A 59 -3.47 3.77 -7.28
CA ALA A 59 -2.06 3.41 -7.33
C ALA A 59 -1.76 2.34 -8.38
N TRP A 60 -2.76 1.93 -9.14
CA TRP A 60 -2.61 0.79 -10.05
C TRP A 60 -1.50 0.99 -11.07
N SER A 61 -0.76 -0.06 -11.31
CA SER A 61 0.29 -0.13 -12.32
C SER A 61 0.31 -1.57 -12.82
N GLU A 62 0.69 -1.76 -14.07
CA GLU A 62 0.81 -3.11 -14.62
C GLU A 62 1.88 -3.92 -13.91
N LYS A 63 2.83 -3.26 -13.27
CA LYS A 63 3.81 -3.95 -12.43
C LYS A 63 3.22 -4.41 -11.11
N GLY A 64 2.07 -3.87 -10.74
CA GLY A 64 1.37 -4.30 -9.54
C GLY A 64 1.32 -3.25 -8.47
N VAL A 65 0.74 -3.64 -7.32
CA VAL A 65 0.54 -2.75 -6.17
C VAL A 65 0.96 -3.49 -4.90
N ALA A 66 1.72 -2.80 -4.06
CA ALA A 66 2.10 -3.31 -2.74
C ALA A 66 1.34 -2.52 -1.68
N ILE A 67 0.69 -3.23 -0.77
CA ILE A 67 -0.12 -2.63 0.28
C ILE A 67 0.61 -2.75 1.61
N LEU A 68 0.75 -1.64 2.32
CA LEU A 68 1.32 -1.60 3.67
C LEU A 68 0.18 -1.40 4.66
N VAL A 69 0.17 -2.16 5.74
CA VAL A 69 -0.92 -2.15 6.72
C VAL A 69 -0.33 -1.98 8.12
N ASP A 70 -1.17 -1.50 9.07
CA ASP A 70 -0.71 -1.33 10.45
C ASP A 70 -1.14 -2.47 11.37
N LEU A 71 -2.43 -2.72 11.50
CA LEU A 71 -2.94 -3.72 12.43
C LEU A 71 -3.69 -4.81 11.68
N GLY A 72 -3.97 -5.92 12.37
CA GLY A 72 -4.52 -7.11 11.73
C GLY A 72 -5.79 -6.90 10.92
N GLY A 73 -6.70 -6.04 11.38
CA GLY A 73 -7.93 -5.77 10.63
C GLY A 73 -7.66 -5.12 9.28
N ALA A 74 -6.60 -4.31 9.20
CA ALA A 74 -6.23 -3.68 7.94
C ALA A 74 -5.76 -4.75 6.95
N GLU A 75 -5.04 -5.75 7.42
CA GLU A 75 -4.59 -6.84 6.57
C GLU A 75 -5.79 -7.64 6.04
N THR A 76 -6.71 -8.00 6.92
CA THR A 76 -7.88 -8.79 6.52
C THR A 76 -8.72 -8.06 5.48
N ASN A 77 -8.99 -6.78 5.71
CA ASN A 77 -9.79 -6.00 4.77
C ASN A 77 -9.05 -5.76 3.47
N SER A 78 -7.73 -5.64 3.51
CA SER A 78 -6.93 -5.50 2.29
C SER A 78 -7.00 -6.78 1.46
N GLU A 79 -6.95 -7.94 2.11
CA GLU A 79 -7.07 -9.20 1.38
C GLU A 79 -8.46 -9.36 0.76
N MET A 80 -9.50 -8.90 1.47
CA MET A 80 -10.84 -8.92 0.89
C MET A 80 -10.93 -7.99 -0.32
N ALA A 81 -10.31 -6.82 -0.23
CA ALA A 81 -10.29 -5.88 -1.35
C ALA A 81 -9.61 -6.49 -2.57
N ILE A 82 -8.56 -7.30 -2.35
CA ILE A 82 -7.87 -7.98 -3.43
C ILE A 82 -8.80 -9.01 -4.07
N GLU A 83 -9.53 -9.77 -3.26
CA GLU A 83 -10.43 -10.79 -3.79
C GLU A 83 -11.56 -10.20 -4.63
N LEU A 84 -11.90 -8.95 -4.39
CA LEU A 84 -12.95 -8.26 -5.14
C LEU A 84 -12.43 -7.60 -6.42
N GLN A 85 -11.13 -7.66 -6.67
CA GLN A 85 -10.56 -7.12 -7.90
C GLN A 85 -10.82 -8.07 -9.07
N PRO A 86 -10.79 -7.55 -10.30
CA PRO A 86 -10.88 -8.42 -11.48
C PRO A 86 -9.78 -9.48 -11.42
N PRO A 87 -10.05 -10.70 -11.94
CA PRO A 87 -9.06 -11.78 -11.84
C PRO A 87 -7.69 -11.42 -12.39
N GLU A 88 -7.62 -10.60 -13.43
CA GLU A 88 -6.33 -10.24 -14.02
C GLU A 88 -5.51 -9.33 -13.11
N ARG A 89 -6.11 -8.73 -12.08
CA ARG A 89 -5.39 -7.89 -11.14
C ARG A 89 -4.98 -8.62 -9.87
N GLN A 90 -5.71 -9.68 -9.51
CA GLN A 90 -5.53 -10.32 -8.20
C GLN A 90 -4.12 -10.82 -7.97
N GLY A 91 -3.47 -11.33 -9.01
CA GLY A 91 -2.10 -11.84 -8.88
C GLY A 91 -1.04 -10.76 -8.87
N LYS A 92 -1.43 -9.50 -9.02
CA LYS A 92 -0.50 -8.37 -9.09
C LYS A 92 -0.64 -7.44 -7.90
N ILE A 93 -1.27 -7.89 -6.82
CA ILE A 93 -1.46 -7.08 -5.62
C ILE A 93 -1.02 -7.93 -4.43
N VAL A 94 -0.15 -7.36 -3.60
CA VAL A 94 0.35 -8.08 -2.42
C VAL A 94 0.19 -7.21 -1.17
N VAL A 95 0.03 -7.87 -0.03
CA VAL A 95 0.06 -7.19 1.28
C VAL A 95 1.42 -7.51 1.89
N CYS A 96 2.13 -6.46 2.32
CA CYS A 96 3.45 -6.62 2.89
C CYS A 96 3.37 -6.71 4.41
N ASN A 97 4.05 -7.69 4.98
CA ASN A 97 4.16 -7.85 6.43
C ASN A 97 5.36 -7.03 6.91
N ALA A 98 5.14 -5.75 7.20
CA ALA A 98 6.22 -4.82 7.53
C ALA A 98 5.66 -3.67 8.37
N PRO A 99 6.51 -2.99 9.15
CA PRO A 99 6.08 -1.78 9.85
C PRO A 99 5.57 -0.76 8.83
N ILE A 100 4.45 -0.12 9.14
CA ILE A 100 3.74 0.64 8.11
C ILE A 100 4.53 1.83 7.59
N VAL A 101 5.16 2.61 8.47
CA VAL A 101 5.88 3.81 8.04
C VAL A 101 7.19 3.44 7.35
N GLU A 102 8.04 2.70 8.06
CA GLU A 102 9.33 2.30 7.51
C GLU A 102 9.17 1.42 6.29
N GLY A 103 8.18 0.52 6.34
CA GLY A 103 7.92 -0.37 5.20
C GLY A 103 7.47 0.39 3.97
N ALA A 104 6.62 1.42 4.17
CA ALA A 104 6.16 2.22 3.05
C ALA A 104 7.32 2.97 2.40
N VAL A 105 8.21 3.53 3.21
CA VAL A 105 9.36 4.25 2.70
C VAL A 105 10.27 3.31 1.91
N MET A 106 10.55 2.13 2.46
CA MET A 106 11.44 1.19 1.80
C MET A 106 10.81 0.63 0.52
N ALA A 107 9.52 0.30 0.59
CA ALA A 107 8.81 -0.23 -0.58
C ALA A 107 8.80 0.80 -1.71
N ALA A 108 8.50 2.06 -1.37
CA ALA A 108 8.44 3.11 -2.39
C ALA A 108 9.81 3.40 -2.98
N THR A 109 10.84 3.37 -2.15
CA THR A 109 12.21 3.60 -2.62
C THR A 109 12.62 2.51 -3.62
N GLU A 110 12.33 1.24 -3.29
CA GLU A 110 12.61 0.16 -4.22
C GLU A 110 11.80 0.30 -5.50
N ALA A 111 10.51 0.64 -5.36
CA ALA A 111 9.64 0.80 -6.53
C ALA A 111 10.15 1.93 -7.44
N SER A 112 10.67 3.00 -6.86
CA SER A 112 11.14 4.14 -7.65
C SER A 112 12.34 3.75 -8.53
N GLY A 113 13.06 2.71 -8.15
CA GLY A 113 14.17 2.20 -8.94
C GLY A 113 13.74 1.19 -10.01
N GLY A 114 12.45 0.93 -10.14
CA GLY A 114 11.95 0.00 -11.16
C GLY A 114 11.91 -1.45 -10.75
N ALA A 115 12.00 -1.74 -9.45
CA ALA A 115 12.02 -3.13 -8.96
C ALA A 115 10.69 -3.84 -9.24
N THR A 116 10.75 -5.16 -9.26
CA THR A 116 9.55 -5.98 -9.44
C THR A 116 8.70 -5.94 -8.17
N LEU A 117 7.44 -6.35 -8.31
CA LEU A 117 6.55 -6.42 -7.15
C LEU A 117 7.11 -7.33 -6.06
N LEU A 118 7.68 -8.47 -6.45
CA LEU A 118 8.25 -9.40 -5.49
C LEU A 118 9.43 -8.77 -4.74
N ASP A 119 10.27 -8.02 -5.44
CA ASP A 119 11.42 -7.36 -4.81
C ASP A 119 10.96 -6.24 -3.88
N VAL A 120 9.92 -5.48 -4.27
CA VAL A 120 9.37 -4.43 -3.42
C VAL A 120 8.85 -5.04 -2.12
N LYS A 121 8.09 -6.13 -2.22
CA LYS A 121 7.56 -6.81 -1.04
C LYS A 121 8.69 -7.33 -0.16
N ARG A 122 9.70 -7.96 -0.77
CA ARG A 122 10.81 -8.53 -0.01
C ARG A 122 11.57 -7.45 0.75
N THR A 123 11.86 -6.32 0.09
CA THR A 123 12.60 -5.24 0.74
C THR A 123 11.83 -4.69 1.92
N ALA A 124 10.52 -4.47 1.78
CA ALA A 124 9.72 -3.97 2.90
C ALA A 124 9.70 -4.99 4.05
N GLU A 125 9.59 -6.27 3.72
CA GLU A 125 9.45 -7.30 4.74
C GLU A 125 10.74 -7.62 5.47
N GLU A 126 11.88 -7.19 4.93
CA GLU A 126 13.14 -7.34 5.65
C GLU A 126 13.18 -6.56 6.94
N LEU A 127 12.29 -5.59 7.09
CA LEU A 127 12.20 -4.80 8.33
C LEU A 127 11.43 -5.52 9.43
N SER A 128 10.71 -6.58 9.09
CA SER A 128 9.94 -7.33 10.09
C SER A 128 10.85 -8.17 10.95
N PRO A 129 10.65 -8.14 12.25
CA PRO A 129 11.40 -9.09 13.09
C PRO A 129 10.81 -10.45 12.88
N SER A 130 11.23 -11.30 12.39
CA SER A 130 10.72 -12.53 12.25
C SER A 130 10.70 -13.50 12.14
#